data_b75a848945fb529fdfc4945afeb61a18
#
_entry.id   b75a848945fb529fdfc4945afeb61a18
#
_cell.length_a   1.000
_cell.length_b   1.000
_cell.length_c   1.000
_cell.angle_alpha   90.00
_cell.angle_beta   90.00
_cell.angle_gamma   90.00
#
_symmetry.space_group_name_H-M   'P 1'
#
loop_
_entity.id
_entity.type
_entity.pdbx_description
1 polymer ?
#
loop_
_entity_poly.entity_id
_entity_poly.type
_entity_poly.pdbx_seq_one_letter_code
_entity_poly.pdbx_strand_id
1 'polypeptide(L)'
;MSTIMTLNAAQEIENAEIHMLSSRLQALQALAENPMQIQMKKFGNATAFSSKIIFGPAFNTVKGVTFTNTDEIDEIVSYYQSLQIPCRFEITPAQDTAELFQYLSQKGFYQSSFHTALYSIPREDPSLLTSNISVRQLKENEFHIFADIYVRGFNMPPFTKDGVRQNNEILYNKPGWHFFIAEVQNTPAGIGVLYINNGIASLAASGTLPEFQRKGCHTALIQKRIEKALAKNCHLIVGQARFGSGSQNNMERAHMKIAYTKSIWTAKDM
;
A
#
# COMPACT_ATOMS: atom_id res chain seq x y z
N MET A 1 -6.95 4.40 -22.10
CA MET A 1 -5.51 4.52 -21.77
C MET A 1 -4.70 3.60 -22.68
N SER A 2 -3.50 4.03 -23.07
CA SER A 2 -2.54 3.18 -23.78
C SER A 2 -2.19 1.94 -22.93
N THR A 3 -1.97 0.80 -23.59
CA THR A 3 -1.44 -0.40 -22.93
C THR A 3 0.06 -0.30 -22.63
N ILE A 4 0.69 0.81 -23.05
CA ILE A 4 2.12 1.09 -22.87
C ILE A 4 2.30 1.99 -21.64
N MET A 5 3.22 1.64 -20.76
CA MET A 5 3.59 2.46 -19.60
C MET A 5 4.34 3.71 -20.08
N THR A 6 3.85 4.87 -19.66
CA THR A 6 4.50 6.17 -19.89
C THR A 6 4.93 6.77 -18.55
N LEU A 7 5.83 7.76 -18.57
CA LEU A 7 6.22 8.47 -17.36
C LEU A 7 5.01 9.10 -16.64
N ASN A 8 4.07 9.68 -17.38
CA ASN A 8 2.85 10.25 -16.81
C ASN A 8 1.98 9.19 -16.13
N ALA A 9 1.82 8.01 -16.75
CA ALA A 9 1.07 6.90 -16.15
C ALA A 9 1.77 6.35 -14.90
N ALA A 10 3.11 6.26 -14.92
CA ALA A 10 3.89 5.86 -13.75
C ALA A 10 3.73 6.86 -12.59
N GLN A 11 3.73 8.16 -12.89
CA GLN A 11 3.50 9.22 -11.92
C GLN A 11 2.07 9.18 -11.34
N GLU A 12 1.07 8.89 -12.17
CA GLU A 12 -0.32 8.72 -11.72
C GLU A 12 -0.46 7.56 -10.74
N ILE A 13 0.23 6.43 -11.00
CA ILE A 13 0.27 5.25 -10.13
C ILE A 13 0.96 5.58 -8.79
N GLU A 14 2.10 6.28 -8.82
CA GLU A 14 2.80 6.73 -7.62
C GLU A 14 1.95 7.69 -6.79
N ASN A 15 1.31 8.66 -7.43
CA ASN A 15 0.41 9.61 -6.77
C ASN A 15 -0.77 8.91 -6.11
N ALA A 16 -1.35 7.88 -6.73
CA ALA A 16 -2.43 7.09 -6.11
C ALA A 16 -1.97 6.41 -4.81
N GLU A 17 -0.74 5.90 -4.77
CA GLU A 17 -0.14 5.31 -3.57
C GLU A 17 0.11 6.37 -2.48
N ILE A 18 0.64 7.54 -2.86
CA ILE A 18 0.86 8.68 -1.95
C ILE A 18 -0.49 9.14 -1.37
N HIS A 19 -1.51 9.30 -2.19
CA HIS A 19 -2.85 9.69 -1.74
C HIS A 19 -3.48 8.69 -0.79
N MET A 20 -3.36 7.39 -1.09
CA MET A 20 -3.86 6.33 -0.22
C MET A 20 -3.19 6.37 1.16
N LEU A 21 -1.86 6.48 1.21
CA LEU A 21 -1.12 6.57 2.46
C LEU A 21 -1.45 7.87 3.22
N SER A 22 -1.53 9.00 2.51
CA SER A 22 -1.92 10.29 3.09
C SER A 22 -3.31 10.22 3.72
N SER A 23 -4.30 9.66 3.03
CA SER A 23 -5.67 9.50 3.54
C SER A 23 -5.70 8.67 4.83
N ARG A 24 -4.95 7.57 4.87
CA ARG A 24 -4.84 6.73 6.08
C ARG A 24 -4.21 7.50 7.23
N LEU A 25 -3.09 8.16 6.99
CA LEU A 25 -2.36 8.85 8.04
C LEU A 25 -3.08 10.11 8.53
N GLN A 26 -3.79 10.82 7.64
CA GLN A 26 -4.68 11.92 8.04
C GLN A 26 -5.78 11.46 9.00
N ALA A 27 -6.38 10.29 8.73
CA ALA A 27 -7.40 9.75 9.62
C ALA A 27 -6.84 9.40 11.01
N LEU A 28 -5.63 8.86 11.08
CA LEU A 28 -4.93 8.56 12.35
C LEU A 28 -4.47 9.84 13.07
N GLN A 29 -3.96 10.81 12.33
CA GLN A 29 -3.52 12.11 12.87
C GLN A 29 -4.67 12.90 13.48
N ALA A 30 -5.88 12.77 12.93
CA ALA A 30 -7.09 13.44 13.40
C ALA A 30 -7.66 12.86 14.70
N LEU A 31 -7.13 11.77 15.23
CA LEU A 31 -7.48 11.29 16.56
C LEU A 31 -7.04 12.28 17.64
N ALA A 32 -7.81 12.38 18.72
CA ALA A 32 -7.50 13.29 19.82
C ALA A 32 -6.05 13.08 20.29
N GLU A 33 -5.30 14.18 20.42
CA GLU A 33 -3.90 14.20 20.84
C GLU A 33 -2.91 13.48 19.90
N ASN A 34 -3.35 13.06 18.70
CA ASN A 34 -2.51 12.36 17.72
C ASN A 34 -1.67 11.22 18.38
N PRO A 35 -2.32 10.19 18.96
CA PRO A 35 -1.65 9.20 19.80
C PRO A 35 -0.57 8.39 19.05
N MET A 36 -0.65 8.31 17.72
CA MET A 36 0.35 7.63 16.88
C MET A 36 1.51 8.54 16.48
N GLN A 37 1.48 9.82 16.91
CA GLN A 37 2.48 10.84 16.58
C GLN A 37 2.76 10.91 15.07
N ILE A 38 1.67 10.93 14.29
CA ILE A 38 1.73 11.02 12.83
C ILE A 38 2.18 12.41 12.40
N GLN A 39 3.13 12.46 11.48
CA GLN A 39 3.49 13.68 10.76
C GLN A 39 3.59 13.38 9.26
N MET A 40 3.19 14.35 8.46
CA MET A 40 3.35 14.35 7.01
C MET A 40 3.94 15.71 6.63
N LYS A 41 5.13 15.70 6.05
CA LYS A 41 5.85 16.92 5.66
C LYS A 41 6.20 16.87 4.18
N LYS A 42 6.00 18.00 3.50
CA LYS A 42 6.42 18.18 2.11
C LYS A 42 7.81 18.77 2.06
N PHE A 43 8.61 18.25 1.10
CA PHE A 43 9.90 18.76 0.70
C PHE A 43 9.89 18.75 -0.83
N GLY A 44 9.72 19.93 -1.44
CA GLY A 44 9.46 19.99 -2.88
C GLY A 44 8.30 19.11 -3.31
N ASN A 45 8.56 18.18 -4.22
CA ASN A 45 7.57 17.18 -4.66
C ASN A 45 7.48 15.98 -3.69
N ALA A 46 8.51 15.74 -2.89
CA ALA A 46 8.56 14.62 -1.96
C ALA A 46 7.57 14.79 -0.79
N THR A 47 7.04 13.66 -0.32
CA THR A 47 6.24 13.58 0.90
C THR A 47 6.94 12.63 1.87
N ALA A 48 7.35 13.16 3.01
CA ALA A 48 7.86 12.41 4.13
C ALA A 48 6.70 12.02 5.07
N PHE A 49 6.52 10.74 5.28
CA PHE A 49 5.54 10.15 6.19
C PHE A 49 6.25 9.61 7.41
N SER A 50 5.78 9.94 8.61
CA SER A 50 6.39 9.45 9.83
C SER A 50 5.36 9.16 10.92
N SER A 51 5.67 8.14 11.73
CA SER A 51 4.99 7.79 12.97
C SER A 51 6.03 7.31 13.98
N LYS A 52 6.04 7.87 15.17
CA LYS A 52 6.94 7.39 16.24
C LYS A 52 6.44 6.12 16.92
N ILE A 53 5.15 5.86 16.87
CA ILE A 53 4.51 4.74 17.58
C ILE A 53 4.28 3.54 16.67
N ILE A 54 3.95 3.77 15.39
CA ILE A 54 3.78 2.68 14.44
C ILE A 54 5.12 2.37 13.80
N PHE A 55 5.80 1.37 14.32
CA PHE A 55 7.08 0.94 13.78
C PHE A 55 6.93 0.29 12.40
N GLY A 56 7.98 0.44 11.60
CA GLY A 56 8.09 -0.23 10.31
C GLY A 56 7.91 0.69 9.11
N PRO A 57 8.32 0.17 7.95
CA PRO A 57 8.51 0.97 6.74
C PRO A 57 7.21 1.39 6.04
N ALA A 58 6.07 0.80 6.41
CA ALA A 58 4.80 1.14 5.77
C ALA A 58 4.30 2.55 6.10
N PHE A 59 4.71 3.11 7.25
CA PHE A 59 4.31 4.42 7.75
C PHE A 59 5.48 5.39 7.92
N ASN A 60 6.72 4.91 7.74
CA ASN A 60 7.95 5.69 7.86
C ASN A 60 8.70 5.61 6.54
N THR A 61 8.35 6.50 5.61
CA THR A 61 8.87 6.44 4.24
C THR A 61 8.74 7.78 3.52
N VAL A 62 9.61 8.01 2.56
CA VAL A 62 9.59 9.16 1.66
C VAL A 62 9.20 8.69 0.26
N LYS A 63 8.23 9.37 -0.35
CA LYS A 63 7.71 9.07 -1.70
C LYS A 63 7.63 10.34 -2.54
N GLY A 64 7.62 10.19 -3.87
CA GLY A 64 7.52 11.30 -4.81
C GLY A 64 8.79 12.15 -4.88
N VAL A 65 9.95 11.54 -4.59
CA VAL A 65 11.25 12.23 -4.63
C VAL A 65 11.61 12.55 -6.08
N THR A 66 11.86 13.84 -6.35
CA THR A 66 12.47 14.30 -7.60
C THR A 66 13.81 14.93 -7.26
N PHE A 67 14.87 14.50 -7.93
CA PHE A 67 16.19 15.04 -7.62
C PHE A 67 16.44 16.35 -8.38
N THR A 68 16.14 17.46 -7.74
CA THR A 68 16.40 18.81 -8.28
C THR A 68 17.69 19.43 -7.70
N ASN A 69 17.97 19.13 -6.43
CA ASN A 69 19.19 19.54 -5.73
C ASN A 69 19.45 18.62 -4.52
N THR A 70 20.62 18.76 -3.92
CA THR A 70 21.03 17.98 -2.74
C THR A 70 20.36 18.44 -1.44
N ASP A 71 19.99 19.71 -1.37
CA ASP A 71 19.48 20.33 -0.12
C ASP A 71 18.18 19.70 0.32
N GLU A 72 17.27 19.36 -0.62
CA GLU A 72 16.01 18.69 -0.34
C GLU A 72 16.24 17.32 0.35
N ILE A 73 17.21 16.55 -0.15
CA ILE A 73 17.56 15.24 0.45
C ILE A 73 18.14 15.44 1.85
N ASP A 74 18.99 16.44 2.04
CA ASP A 74 19.61 16.74 3.34
C ASP A 74 18.57 17.21 4.37
N GLU A 75 17.61 18.02 3.96
CA GLU A 75 16.48 18.42 4.80
C GLU A 75 15.61 17.23 5.22
N ILE A 76 15.34 16.32 4.29
CA ILE A 76 14.58 15.10 4.57
C ILE A 76 15.33 14.22 5.58
N VAL A 77 16.62 13.98 5.35
CA VAL A 77 17.45 13.15 6.25
C VAL A 77 17.51 13.77 7.65
N SER A 78 17.77 15.10 7.73
CA SER A 78 17.79 15.85 8.99
C SER A 78 16.46 15.79 9.73
N TYR A 79 15.34 15.84 9.00
CA TYR A 79 14.01 15.69 9.57
C TYR A 79 13.83 14.32 10.25
N TYR A 80 14.16 13.21 9.57
CA TYR A 80 14.05 11.88 10.17
C TYR A 80 15.01 11.68 11.34
N GLN A 81 16.24 12.21 11.26
CA GLN A 81 17.20 12.20 12.37
C GLN A 81 16.65 12.94 13.59
N SER A 82 16.04 14.11 13.41
CA SER A 82 15.42 14.87 14.51
C SER A 82 14.28 14.12 15.21
N LEU A 83 13.60 13.24 14.48
CA LEU A 83 12.54 12.38 15.01
C LEU A 83 13.07 11.08 15.63
N GLN A 84 14.34 10.73 15.40
CA GLN A 84 14.95 9.44 15.76
C GLN A 84 14.21 8.24 15.10
N ILE A 85 13.80 8.42 13.83
CA ILE A 85 13.13 7.42 13.02
C ILE A 85 14.02 7.08 11.82
N PRO A 86 14.19 5.80 11.45
CA PRO A 86 14.93 5.41 10.26
C PRO A 86 14.35 6.04 8.99
N CYS A 87 15.20 6.75 8.23
CA CYS A 87 14.84 7.32 6.95
C CYS A 87 14.85 6.24 5.87
N ARG A 88 13.77 6.19 5.08
CA ARG A 88 13.63 5.26 3.95
C ARG A 88 13.05 6.00 2.76
N PHE A 89 13.70 5.84 1.60
CA PHE A 89 13.21 6.37 0.33
C PHE A 89 12.62 5.26 -0.53
N GLU A 90 11.49 5.54 -1.16
CA GLU A 90 10.90 4.71 -2.21
C GLU A 90 10.98 5.46 -3.53
N ILE A 91 11.89 5.04 -4.42
CA ILE A 91 12.22 5.76 -5.65
C ILE A 91 11.67 4.99 -6.84
N THR A 92 10.81 5.65 -7.61
CA THR A 92 10.21 5.10 -8.84
C THR A 92 11.11 5.39 -10.05
N PRO A 93 11.09 4.54 -11.10
CA PRO A 93 11.88 4.78 -12.31
C PRO A 93 11.51 6.06 -13.06
N ALA A 94 10.34 6.64 -12.80
CA ALA A 94 9.94 7.90 -13.40
C ALA A 94 10.67 9.11 -12.82
N GLN A 95 11.31 8.94 -11.67
CA GLN A 95 11.97 9.99 -10.88
C GLN A 95 13.44 9.67 -10.64
N ASP A 96 13.95 8.56 -11.17
CA ASP A 96 15.32 8.16 -10.95
C ASP A 96 16.31 9.00 -11.77
N THR A 97 17.44 9.30 -11.16
CA THR A 97 18.62 9.80 -11.84
C THR A 97 19.86 9.14 -11.23
N ALA A 98 20.91 9.01 -12.02
CA ALA A 98 22.17 8.47 -11.53
C ALA A 98 22.73 9.33 -10.38
N GLU A 99 22.53 10.64 -10.47
CA GLU A 99 22.97 11.61 -9.47
C GLU A 99 22.25 11.40 -8.12
N LEU A 100 20.93 11.13 -8.14
CA LEU A 100 20.17 10.81 -6.92
C LEU A 100 20.73 9.57 -6.22
N PHE A 101 20.96 8.50 -6.98
CA PHE A 101 21.47 7.25 -6.40
C PHE A 101 22.89 7.41 -5.87
N GLN A 102 23.75 8.14 -6.60
CA GLN A 102 25.09 8.47 -6.13
C GLN A 102 25.05 9.28 -4.84
N TYR A 103 24.19 10.29 -4.77
CA TYR A 103 24.05 11.13 -3.58
C TYR A 103 23.53 10.35 -2.37
N LEU A 104 22.50 9.55 -2.54
CA LEU A 104 22.00 8.68 -1.47
C LEU A 104 23.09 7.73 -0.95
N SER A 105 23.90 7.15 -1.85
CA SER A 105 25.02 6.29 -1.47
C SER A 105 26.10 7.06 -0.66
N GLN A 106 26.41 8.29 -1.05
CA GLN A 106 27.36 9.17 -0.32
C GLN A 106 26.81 9.54 1.08
N LYS A 107 25.49 9.66 1.24
CA LYS A 107 24.84 9.89 2.54
C LYS A 107 24.68 8.62 3.39
N GLY A 108 25.25 7.50 2.98
CA GLY A 108 25.22 6.25 3.74
C GLY A 108 23.95 5.43 3.53
N PHE A 109 23.16 5.73 2.51
CA PHE A 109 22.03 4.86 2.13
C PHE A 109 22.50 3.75 1.19
N TYR A 110 21.80 2.63 1.24
CA TYR A 110 21.98 1.53 0.29
C TYR A 110 20.62 1.02 -0.20
N GLN A 111 20.59 0.49 -1.41
CA GLN A 111 19.41 -0.17 -1.92
C GLN A 111 19.18 -1.49 -1.21
N SER A 112 18.14 -1.56 -0.38
CA SER A 112 17.85 -2.71 0.47
C SER A 112 16.89 -3.72 -0.16
N SER A 113 16.01 -3.29 -1.06
CA SER A 113 15.05 -4.16 -1.73
C SER A 113 14.38 -3.48 -2.94
N PHE A 114 13.43 -4.23 -3.53
CA PHE A 114 12.55 -3.76 -4.59
C PHE A 114 11.09 -3.96 -4.21
N HIS A 115 10.20 -3.10 -4.75
CA HIS A 115 8.77 -3.26 -4.62
C HIS A 115 8.08 -2.98 -5.95
N THR A 116 7.20 -3.88 -6.39
CA THR A 116 6.57 -3.82 -7.70
C THR A 116 5.22 -3.10 -7.62
N ALA A 117 5.01 -2.15 -8.51
CA ALA A 117 3.72 -1.55 -8.79
C ALA A 117 3.06 -2.25 -9.97
N LEU A 118 1.78 -2.58 -9.83
CA LEU A 118 0.96 -3.19 -10.86
C LEU A 118 -0.24 -2.31 -11.17
N TYR A 119 -0.74 -2.40 -12.40
CA TYR A 119 -1.91 -1.64 -12.85
C TYR A 119 -2.77 -2.43 -13.82
N SER A 120 -4.04 -2.07 -13.93
CA SER A 120 -4.94 -2.50 -14.99
C SER A 120 -6.06 -1.49 -15.20
N ILE A 121 -6.69 -1.55 -16.38
CA ILE A 121 -7.99 -0.92 -16.60
C ILE A 121 -9.04 -1.89 -16.04
N PRO A 122 -9.98 -1.43 -15.18
CA PRO A 122 -11.03 -2.29 -14.66
C PRO A 122 -11.83 -2.94 -15.79
N ARG A 123 -12.01 -4.25 -15.71
CA ARG A 123 -12.86 -5.01 -16.65
C ARG A 123 -13.45 -6.22 -15.94
N GLU A 124 -14.62 -6.65 -16.39
CA GLU A 124 -15.19 -7.92 -15.95
C GLU A 124 -14.34 -9.09 -16.46
N ASP A 125 -14.14 -10.06 -15.62
CA ASP A 125 -13.46 -11.30 -15.96
C ASP A 125 -14.13 -12.49 -15.26
N PRO A 126 -15.07 -13.16 -15.93
CA PRO A 126 -15.75 -14.33 -15.37
C PRO A 126 -14.81 -15.50 -15.03
N SER A 127 -13.61 -15.55 -15.63
CA SER A 127 -12.64 -16.63 -15.38
C SER A 127 -12.03 -16.57 -13.97
N LEU A 128 -12.11 -15.42 -13.31
CA LEU A 128 -11.65 -15.24 -11.92
C LEU A 128 -12.67 -15.70 -10.87
N LEU A 129 -13.87 -16.09 -11.28
CA LEU A 129 -14.91 -16.56 -10.35
C LEU A 129 -14.50 -17.89 -9.71
N THR A 130 -14.49 -17.92 -8.39
CA THR A 130 -14.19 -19.11 -7.59
C THR A 130 -15.50 -19.61 -6.96
N SER A 131 -15.98 -20.79 -7.32
CA SER A 131 -17.31 -21.32 -6.96
C SER A 131 -17.53 -21.56 -5.46
N ASN A 132 -16.46 -21.69 -4.67
CA ASN A 132 -16.54 -22.10 -3.27
C ASN A 132 -16.15 -21.02 -2.25
N ILE A 133 -15.97 -19.76 -2.72
CA ILE A 133 -15.56 -18.65 -1.87
C ILE A 133 -16.56 -17.51 -2.03
N SER A 134 -17.19 -17.14 -0.95
CA SER A 134 -18.00 -15.92 -0.90
C SER A 134 -17.15 -14.72 -0.46
N VAL A 135 -17.35 -13.57 -1.10
CA VAL A 135 -16.72 -12.32 -0.68
C VAL A 135 -17.78 -11.28 -0.45
N ARG A 136 -17.83 -10.77 0.75
CA ARG A 136 -18.78 -9.72 1.16
C ARG A 136 -18.06 -8.52 1.74
N GLN A 137 -18.77 -7.41 1.88
CA GLN A 137 -18.29 -6.27 2.63
C GLN A 137 -18.16 -6.64 4.12
N LEU A 138 -17.07 -6.21 4.75
CA LEU A 138 -16.87 -6.31 6.20
C LEU A 138 -17.90 -5.42 6.91
N LYS A 139 -18.46 -5.90 8.03
CA LYS A 139 -19.31 -5.09 8.89
C LYS A 139 -18.47 -4.36 9.94
N GLU A 140 -18.97 -3.24 10.45
CA GLU A 140 -18.24 -2.41 11.40
C GLU A 140 -17.82 -3.15 12.67
N ASN A 141 -18.67 -4.03 13.18
CA ASN A 141 -18.38 -4.83 14.37
C ASN A 141 -17.45 -6.04 14.12
N GLU A 142 -16.95 -6.24 12.90
CA GLU A 142 -16.10 -7.38 12.52
C GLU A 142 -14.59 -7.04 12.45
N PHE A 143 -14.17 -5.82 12.84
CA PHE A 143 -12.76 -5.47 12.78
C PHE A 143 -11.85 -6.31 13.69
N HIS A 144 -12.38 -6.97 14.70
CA HIS A 144 -11.65 -7.96 15.48
C HIS A 144 -11.29 -9.21 14.65
N ILE A 145 -12.19 -9.66 13.75
CA ILE A 145 -11.94 -10.74 12.79
C ILE A 145 -10.95 -10.28 11.72
N PHE A 146 -11.16 -9.07 11.20
CA PHE A 146 -10.23 -8.46 10.23
C PHE A 146 -8.80 -8.44 10.77
N ALA A 147 -8.60 -7.97 12.00
CA ALA A 147 -7.28 -7.86 12.62
C ALA A 147 -6.63 -9.23 12.86
N ASP A 148 -7.41 -10.24 13.24
CA ASP A 148 -6.92 -11.62 13.37
C ASP A 148 -6.39 -12.16 12.06
N ILE A 149 -7.18 -12.05 11.00
CA ILE A 149 -6.77 -12.50 9.66
C ILE A 149 -5.57 -11.70 9.15
N TYR A 150 -5.53 -10.38 9.40
CA TYR A 150 -4.43 -9.52 9.01
C TYR A 150 -3.12 -9.98 9.68
N VAL A 151 -3.11 -10.03 11.01
CA VAL A 151 -1.92 -10.38 11.79
C VAL A 151 -1.39 -11.77 11.42
N ARG A 152 -2.28 -12.77 11.34
CA ARG A 152 -1.89 -14.15 10.98
C ARG A 152 -1.50 -14.28 9.51
N GLY A 153 -2.23 -13.61 8.61
CA GLY A 153 -1.98 -13.65 7.17
C GLY A 153 -0.66 -12.98 6.76
N PHE A 154 -0.22 -11.96 7.50
CA PHE A 154 1.07 -11.28 7.30
C PHE A 154 2.17 -11.77 8.25
N ASN A 155 1.90 -12.82 9.05
CA ASN A 155 2.84 -13.38 10.02
C ASN A 155 3.41 -12.31 10.98
N MET A 156 2.53 -11.41 11.46
CA MET A 156 2.89 -10.37 12.41
C MET A 156 2.82 -10.89 13.86
N PRO A 157 3.55 -10.28 14.79
CA PRO A 157 3.46 -10.62 16.21
C PRO A 157 2.02 -10.46 16.74
N PRO A 158 1.48 -11.42 17.51
CA PRO A 158 0.09 -11.38 18.00
C PRO A 158 -0.28 -10.12 18.79
N PHE A 159 0.66 -9.50 19.50
CA PHE A 159 0.43 -8.28 20.26
C PHE A 159 0.08 -7.05 19.39
N THR A 160 0.34 -7.11 18.07
CA THR A 160 0.01 -6.04 17.13
C THR A 160 -1.48 -5.99 16.75
N LYS A 161 -2.27 -6.99 17.15
CA LYS A 161 -3.67 -7.18 16.73
C LYS A 161 -4.56 -5.96 17.05
N ASP A 162 -4.47 -5.43 18.25
CA ASP A 162 -5.29 -4.27 18.64
C ASP A 162 -4.91 -3.02 17.86
N GLY A 163 -3.62 -2.79 17.65
CA GLY A 163 -3.15 -1.69 16.81
C GLY A 163 -3.61 -1.82 15.36
N VAL A 164 -3.55 -3.03 14.78
CA VAL A 164 -4.07 -3.31 13.44
C VAL A 164 -5.58 -3.07 13.37
N ARG A 165 -6.34 -3.51 14.39
CA ARG A 165 -7.78 -3.24 14.47
C ARG A 165 -8.07 -1.75 14.46
N GLN A 166 -7.51 -1.00 15.38
CA GLN A 166 -7.74 0.46 15.53
C GLN A 166 -7.35 1.23 14.27
N ASN A 167 -6.19 0.92 13.68
CA ASN A 167 -5.67 1.60 12.50
C ASN A 167 -6.48 1.33 11.20
N ASN A 168 -7.35 0.32 11.19
CA ASN A 168 -8.23 0.04 10.06
C ASN A 168 -9.69 0.40 10.34
N GLU A 169 -10.19 0.17 11.56
CA GLU A 169 -11.55 0.51 11.98
C GLU A 169 -11.85 2.01 11.78
N ILE A 170 -10.91 2.90 12.10
CA ILE A 170 -11.05 4.35 11.90
C ILE A 170 -11.31 4.74 10.43
N LEU A 171 -10.94 3.89 9.48
CA LEU A 171 -11.12 4.13 8.04
C LEU A 171 -12.48 3.65 7.53
N TYR A 172 -13.25 2.90 8.34
CA TYR A 172 -14.48 2.25 7.89
C TYR A 172 -15.49 3.22 7.28
N ASN A 173 -15.71 4.35 7.93
CA ASN A 173 -16.63 5.39 7.49
C ASN A 173 -15.94 6.55 6.75
N LYS A 174 -14.63 6.40 6.40
CA LYS A 174 -13.93 7.42 5.64
C LYS A 174 -14.18 7.26 4.14
N PRO A 175 -14.38 8.37 3.40
CA PRO A 175 -14.61 8.32 1.96
C PRO A 175 -13.51 7.53 1.22
N GLY A 176 -13.94 6.72 0.27
CA GLY A 176 -13.06 5.93 -0.59
C GLY A 176 -12.57 4.61 0.00
N TRP A 177 -12.67 4.37 1.29
CA TRP A 177 -12.24 3.13 1.93
C TRP A 177 -13.34 2.06 1.90
N HIS A 178 -12.97 0.85 1.47
CA HIS A 178 -13.85 -0.32 1.41
C HIS A 178 -13.12 -1.54 1.95
N PHE A 179 -13.79 -2.27 2.84
CA PHE A 179 -13.25 -3.46 3.50
C PHE A 179 -14.07 -4.68 3.10
N PHE A 180 -13.37 -5.77 2.81
CA PHE A 180 -13.98 -7.03 2.36
C PHE A 180 -13.45 -8.19 3.19
N ILE A 181 -14.31 -9.21 3.36
CA ILE A 181 -13.96 -10.48 3.95
C ILE A 181 -14.30 -11.61 2.97
N ALA A 182 -13.37 -12.54 2.80
CA ALA A 182 -13.58 -13.77 2.05
C ALA A 182 -13.89 -14.90 3.02
N GLU A 183 -14.88 -15.69 2.69
CA GLU A 183 -15.34 -16.82 3.49
C GLU A 183 -15.27 -18.12 2.68
N VAL A 184 -14.78 -19.16 3.31
CA VAL A 184 -14.78 -20.53 2.82
C VAL A 184 -15.75 -21.33 3.68
N GLN A 185 -16.84 -21.85 3.10
CA GLN A 185 -17.89 -22.56 3.84
C GLN A 185 -18.37 -21.75 5.07
N ASN A 186 -18.67 -20.47 4.86
CA ASN A 186 -19.11 -19.52 5.88
C ASN A 186 -18.07 -19.24 7.01
N THR A 187 -16.84 -19.69 6.85
CA THR A 187 -15.75 -19.39 7.79
C THR A 187 -14.89 -18.26 7.26
N PRO A 188 -14.68 -17.15 8.00
CA PRO A 188 -13.78 -16.08 7.64
C PRO A 188 -12.36 -16.60 7.35
N ALA A 189 -11.84 -16.33 6.16
CA ALA A 189 -10.60 -16.92 5.65
C ALA A 189 -9.61 -15.90 5.12
N GLY A 190 -10.10 -14.74 4.65
CA GLY A 190 -9.25 -13.71 4.07
C GLY A 190 -9.87 -12.33 4.17
N ILE A 191 -9.03 -11.30 4.05
CA ILE A 191 -9.43 -9.89 4.04
C ILE A 191 -8.87 -9.18 2.83
N GLY A 192 -9.58 -8.13 2.37
CA GLY A 192 -9.12 -7.24 1.32
C GLY A 192 -9.57 -5.81 1.57
N VAL A 193 -8.69 -4.87 1.33
CA VAL A 193 -8.95 -3.44 1.46
C VAL A 193 -8.79 -2.76 0.10
N LEU A 194 -9.71 -1.86 -0.21
CA LEU A 194 -9.69 -1.06 -1.41
C LEU A 194 -9.82 0.41 -1.02
N TYR A 195 -9.01 1.26 -1.63
CA TYR A 195 -9.14 2.70 -1.54
C TYR A 195 -9.43 3.28 -2.93
N ILE A 196 -10.49 4.08 -3.04
CA ILE A 196 -10.87 4.74 -4.29
C ILE A 196 -10.75 6.24 -4.12
N ASN A 197 -9.99 6.88 -5.00
CA ASN A 197 -9.85 8.32 -5.05
C ASN A 197 -9.67 8.78 -6.51
N ASN A 198 -10.38 9.83 -6.92
CA ASN A 198 -10.28 10.43 -8.27
C ASN A 198 -10.35 9.40 -9.42
N GLY A 199 -11.23 8.40 -9.32
CA GLY A 199 -11.39 7.37 -10.34
C GLY A 199 -10.27 6.32 -10.39
N ILE A 200 -9.37 6.30 -9.41
CA ILE A 200 -8.33 5.28 -9.26
C ILE A 200 -8.64 4.40 -8.07
N ALA A 201 -8.61 3.10 -8.26
CA ALA A 201 -8.85 2.08 -7.27
C ALA A 201 -7.53 1.44 -6.82
N SER A 202 -7.09 1.69 -5.60
CA SER A 202 -5.86 1.15 -5.02
C SER A 202 -6.15 -0.11 -4.20
N LEU A 203 -5.59 -1.25 -4.60
CA LEU A 203 -5.64 -2.52 -3.86
C LEU A 203 -4.71 -2.40 -2.64
N ALA A 204 -5.22 -1.93 -1.50
CA ALA A 204 -4.42 -1.53 -0.35
C ALA A 204 -3.78 -2.75 0.36
N ALA A 205 -4.56 -3.52 1.07
CA ALA A 205 -4.08 -4.70 1.79
C ALA A 205 -4.91 -5.93 1.42
N SER A 206 -4.28 -7.10 1.46
CA SER A 206 -4.98 -8.39 1.33
C SER A 206 -4.21 -9.46 2.08
N GLY A 207 -4.88 -10.17 2.96
CA GLY A 207 -4.32 -11.27 3.75
C GLY A 207 -5.23 -12.49 3.71
N THR A 208 -4.65 -13.67 3.80
CA THR A 208 -5.38 -14.95 3.89
C THR A 208 -4.77 -15.76 5.02
N LEU A 209 -5.62 -16.33 5.87
CA LEU A 209 -5.19 -17.22 6.94
C LEU A 209 -4.36 -18.37 6.39
N PRO A 210 -3.28 -18.79 7.06
CA PRO A 210 -2.38 -19.84 6.57
C PRO A 210 -3.11 -21.13 6.14
N GLU A 211 -4.10 -21.58 6.91
CA GLU A 211 -4.91 -22.78 6.66
C GLU A 211 -5.86 -22.67 5.45
N PHE A 212 -6.09 -21.46 4.97
CA PHE A 212 -6.92 -21.16 3.79
C PHE A 212 -6.12 -20.68 2.58
N GLN A 213 -4.80 -20.66 2.67
CA GLN A 213 -3.95 -20.33 1.51
C GLN A 213 -4.11 -21.37 0.39
N ARG A 214 -3.85 -20.94 -0.86
CA ARG A 214 -3.99 -21.74 -2.09
C ARG A 214 -5.41 -22.23 -2.39
N LYS A 215 -6.43 -21.77 -1.66
CA LYS A 215 -7.84 -22.10 -1.92
C LYS A 215 -8.57 -21.04 -2.77
N GLY A 216 -7.88 -20.02 -3.28
CA GLY A 216 -8.44 -18.98 -4.14
C GLY A 216 -8.95 -17.72 -3.43
N CYS A 217 -8.86 -17.62 -2.08
CA CYS A 217 -9.36 -16.46 -1.32
C CYS A 217 -8.79 -15.12 -1.82
N HIS A 218 -7.48 -15.06 -2.11
CA HIS A 218 -6.85 -13.83 -2.59
C HIS A 218 -7.35 -13.44 -3.99
N THR A 219 -7.54 -14.40 -4.89
CA THR A 219 -8.11 -14.18 -6.23
C THR A 219 -9.53 -13.66 -6.14
N ALA A 220 -10.37 -14.28 -5.32
CA ALA A 220 -11.76 -13.83 -5.08
C ALA A 220 -11.81 -12.40 -4.50
N LEU A 221 -10.89 -12.06 -3.59
CA LEU A 221 -10.77 -10.71 -3.04
C LEU A 221 -10.29 -9.69 -4.08
N ILE A 222 -9.41 -10.06 -5.01
CA ILE A 222 -9.02 -9.19 -6.13
C ILE A 222 -10.24 -8.94 -7.01
N GLN A 223 -10.94 -10.00 -7.43
CA GLN A 223 -12.13 -9.91 -8.26
C GLN A 223 -13.18 -8.98 -7.65
N LYS A 224 -13.50 -9.17 -6.35
CA LYS A 224 -14.47 -8.33 -5.65
C LYS A 224 -14.11 -6.85 -5.63
N ARG A 225 -12.83 -6.54 -5.52
CA ARG A 225 -12.32 -5.17 -5.56
C ARG A 225 -12.34 -4.58 -6.97
N ILE A 226 -12.12 -5.39 -8.01
CA ILE A 226 -12.31 -5.01 -9.42
C ILE A 226 -13.78 -4.69 -9.70
N GLU A 227 -14.71 -5.55 -9.27
CA GLU A 227 -16.17 -5.30 -9.39
C GLU A 227 -16.56 -3.98 -8.72
N LYS A 228 -16.02 -3.71 -7.54
CA LYS A 228 -16.28 -2.44 -6.84
C LYS A 228 -15.70 -1.24 -7.58
N ALA A 229 -14.52 -1.36 -8.15
CA ALA A 229 -13.89 -0.31 -8.97
C ALA A 229 -14.72 0.00 -10.23
N LEU A 230 -15.23 -1.05 -10.91
CA LEU A 230 -16.15 -0.91 -12.04
C LEU A 230 -17.43 -0.19 -11.65
N ALA A 231 -18.08 -0.63 -10.57
CA ALA A 231 -19.31 -0.01 -10.05
C ALA A 231 -19.12 1.46 -9.60
N LYS A 232 -17.87 1.89 -9.39
CA LYS A 232 -17.49 3.26 -9.06
C LYS A 232 -16.90 4.03 -10.26
N ASN A 233 -17.02 3.48 -11.48
CA ASN A 233 -16.50 4.07 -12.72
C ASN A 233 -15.01 4.43 -12.63
N CYS A 234 -14.20 3.63 -11.95
CA CYS A 234 -12.77 3.83 -11.92
C CYS A 234 -12.18 3.56 -13.31
N HIS A 235 -11.24 4.40 -13.73
CA HIS A 235 -10.52 4.23 -15.00
C HIS A 235 -9.21 3.45 -14.83
N LEU A 236 -8.72 3.32 -13.60
CA LEU A 236 -7.46 2.67 -13.28
C LEU A 236 -7.58 1.86 -11.98
N ILE A 237 -6.97 0.66 -11.97
CA ILE A 237 -6.69 -0.11 -10.77
C ILE A 237 -5.18 -0.16 -10.58
N VAL A 238 -4.73 0.05 -9.35
CA VAL A 238 -3.32 -0.05 -8.97
C VAL A 238 -3.14 -0.97 -7.78
N GLY A 239 -2.02 -1.65 -7.72
CA GLY A 239 -1.66 -2.53 -6.61
C GLY A 239 -0.16 -2.57 -6.40
N GLN A 240 0.24 -2.95 -5.20
CA GLN A 240 1.65 -3.05 -4.81
C GLN A 240 1.94 -4.45 -4.26
N ALA A 241 3.08 -5.00 -4.63
CA ALA A 241 3.52 -6.30 -4.12
C ALA A 241 5.05 -6.41 -4.10
N ARG A 242 5.57 -7.25 -3.22
CA ARG A 242 6.97 -7.65 -3.30
C ARG A 242 7.18 -8.42 -4.61
N PHE A 243 8.27 -8.12 -5.31
CA PHE A 243 8.62 -8.76 -6.58
C PHE A 243 8.63 -10.31 -6.43
N GLY A 244 8.01 -10.99 -7.37
CA GLY A 244 7.92 -12.45 -7.41
C GLY A 244 7.04 -13.08 -6.33
N SER A 245 6.30 -12.29 -5.54
CA SER A 245 5.43 -12.82 -4.48
C SER A 245 4.15 -13.45 -5.04
N GLY A 246 3.53 -14.31 -4.24
CA GLY A 246 2.21 -14.86 -4.57
C GLY A 246 1.13 -13.78 -4.75
N SER A 247 1.28 -12.63 -4.09
CA SER A 247 0.39 -11.48 -4.28
C SER A 247 0.54 -10.88 -5.68
N GLN A 248 1.79 -10.65 -6.13
CA GLN A 248 2.06 -10.21 -7.51
C GLN A 248 1.50 -11.21 -8.51
N ASN A 249 1.82 -12.50 -8.37
CA ASN A 249 1.36 -13.54 -9.29
C ASN A 249 -0.17 -13.61 -9.39
N ASN A 250 -0.89 -13.39 -8.30
CA ASN A 250 -2.35 -13.37 -8.32
C ASN A 250 -2.92 -12.11 -8.99
N MET A 251 -2.26 -10.96 -8.83
CA MET A 251 -2.62 -9.74 -9.54
C MET A 251 -2.35 -9.88 -11.05
N GLU A 252 -1.24 -10.49 -11.46
CA GLU A 252 -0.95 -10.77 -12.89
C GLU A 252 -1.96 -11.76 -13.48
N ARG A 253 -2.38 -12.81 -12.76
CA ARG A 253 -3.49 -13.69 -13.17
C ARG A 253 -4.82 -12.95 -13.30
N ALA A 254 -5.02 -11.89 -12.53
CA ALA A 254 -6.15 -10.96 -12.66
C ALA A 254 -5.90 -9.89 -13.75
N HIS A 255 -5.01 -10.15 -14.69
CA HIS A 255 -4.66 -9.29 -15.83
C HIS A 255 -4.09 -7.92 -15.46
N MET A 256 -3.60 -7.75 -14.25
CA MET A 256 -2.79 -6.58 -13.94
C MET A 256 -1.40 -6.74 -14.55
N LYS A 257 -0.86 -5.66 -15.06
CA LYS A 257 0.50 -5.59 -15.63
C LYS A 257 1.44 -4.93 -14.64
N ILE A 258 2.70 -5.31 -14.67
CA ILE A 258 3.74 -4.58 -13.96
C ILE A 258 3.86 -3.20 -14.60
N ALA A 259 3.71 -2.15 -13.79
CA ALA A 259 3.97 -0.78 -14.20
C ALA A 259 5.46 -0.48 -14.13
N TYR A 260 6.02 -0.73 -12.96
CA TYR A 260 7.45 -0.56 -12.68
C TYR A 260 7.83 -1.30 -11.40
N THR A 261 9.12 -1.40 -11.18
CA THR A 261 9.69 -1.84 -9.89
C THR A 261 10.46 -0.67 -9.29
N LYS A 262 10.02 -0.19 -8.13
CA LYS A 262 10.70 0.88 -7.41
C LYS A 262 11.85 0.34 -6.57
N SER A 263 12.89 1.12 -6.42
CA SER A 263 14.00 0.84 -5.54
C SER A 263 13.73 1.37 -4.12
N ILE A 264 14.11 0.57 -3.13
CA ILE A 264 13.97 0.92 -1.72
C ILE A 264 15.34 1.20 -1.15
N TRP A 265 15.53 2.40 -0.63
CA TRP A 265 16.79 2.85 -0.06
C TRP A 265 16.66 3.07 1.44
N THR A 266 17.57 2.52 2.20
CA THR A 266 17.56 2.53 3.67
C THR A 266 18.93 2.99 4.16
N ALA A 267 18.99 3.77 5.23
CA ALA A 267 20.26 4.14 5.86
C ALA A 267 20.96 2.90 6.45
N LYS A 268 22.30 2.89 6.39
CA LYS A 268 23.11 1.75 6.87
C LYS A 268 23.03 1.55 8.38
N ASP A 269 23.04 2.65 9.15
CA ASP A 269 22.99 2.63 10.61
C ASP A 269 22.28 3.89 11.12
N MET A 270 21.26 3.74 11.92
CA MET A 270 20.75 4.74 12.84
C MET A 270 20.43 4.10 14.17
#